data_c0f0008397f577e96aa2444493856ccb
#
_entry.id   c0f0008397f577e96aa2444493856ccb
#
_cell.length_a   1.000
_cell.length_b   1.000
_cell.length_c   1.000
_cell.angle_alpha   90.00
_cell.angle_beta   90.00
_cell.angle_gamma   90.00
#
_symmetry.space_group_name_H-M   'P 1'
#
loop_
_entity.id
_entity.type
_entity.pdbx_description
1 polymer ?
#
loop_
_entity_poly.entity_id
_entity_poly.type
_entity_poly.pdbx_seq_one_letter_code
_entity_poly.pdbx_strand_id
1 'polypeptide(L)' 'MSLIVLDAGHGGANPGATYNGRKESEDALALTLAVGSVLEENGVDVYYTRTTDIYESPYQKAQEGNEVGGDYFVSI' A
#
# COMPACT_ATOMS: atom_id res chain seq x y z
N MET A 1 5.45 -5.55 -19.32
CA MET A 1 4.68 -4.54 -18.61
C MET A 1 5.24 -4.41 -17.20
N SER A 2 5.16 -3.21 -16.63
CA SER A 2 5.66 -2.99 -15.27
C SER A 2 4.62 -3.35 -14.25
N LEU A 3 5.05 -4.01 -13.17
CA LEU A 3 4.23 -4.23 -11.99
C LEU A 3 4.75 -3.33 -10.88
N ILE A 4 3.88 -2.48 -10.36
CA ILE A 4 4.19 -1.60 -9.24
C ILE A 4 3.52 -2.16 -7.98
N VAL A 5 4.32 -2.38 -6.94
CA VAL A 5 3.81 -2.76 -5.63
C VAL A 5 3.59 -1.48 -4.84
N LEU A 6 2.34 -1.21 -4.47
CA LEU A 6 1.98 -0.07 -3.64
C LEU A 6 1.77 -0.52 -2.20
N ASP A 7 2.46 0.11 -1.30
CA ASP A 7 2.39 -0.18 0.12
C ASP A 7 1.72 0.96 0.87
N ALA A 8 0.56 0.67 1.45
CA ALA A 8 -0.09 1.57 2.37
C ALA A 8 0.50 1.36 3.76
N GLY A 9 1.14 2.37 4.30
CA GLY A 9 1.79 2.30 5.61
C GLY A 9 0.81 2.05 6.76
N HIS A 10 1.32 1.46 7.84
CA HIS A 10 0.59 1.13 9.05
C HIS A 10 -0.56 0.16 8.81
N GLY A 11 -1.59 0.16 9.64
CA GLY A 11 -2.78 -0.67 9.50
C GLY A 11 -3.06 -1.53 10.73
N GLY A 12 -4.31 -1.99 10.87
CA GLY A 12 -4.74 -2.84 11.98
C GLY A 12 -4.46 -2.20 13.35
N ALA A 13 -3.71 -2.92 14.18
CA ALA A 13 -3.33 -2.46 15.51
C ALA A 13 -2.26 -1.35 15.50
N ASN A 14 -1.70 -1.04 14.31
CA ASN A 14 -0.72 0.03 14.15
C ASN A 14 -1.34 1.18 13.33
N PRO A 15 -2.02 2.15 13.97
CA PRO A 15 -2.67 3.23 13.23
C PRO A 15 -1.70 4.30 12.71
N GLY A 16 -0.42 4.26 13.12
CA GLY A 16 0.50 5.35 12.89
C GLY A 16 0.13 6.57 13.74
N ALA A 17 0.38 7.77 13.25
CA ALA A 17 -0.02 8.98 13.95
C ALA A 17 -1.55 9.15 13.92
N THR A 18 -2.10 9.64 15.04
CA THR A 18 -3.52 9.95 15.13
C THR A 18 -3.69 11.44 15.43
N TYR A 19 -4.63 12.07 14.74
CA TYR A 19 -4.84 13.50 14.88
C TYR A 19 -6.30 13.83 14.53
N ASN A 20 -6.99 14.52 15.45
CA ASN A 20 -8.38 14.95 15.27
C ASN A 20 -9.30 13.80 14.82
N GLY A 21 -9.14 12.62 15.41
CA GLY A 21 -9.95 11.46 15.08
C GLY A 21 -9.53 10.75 13.79
N ARG A 22 -8.49 11.23 13.12
CA ARG A 22 -7.93 10.60 11.90
C ARG A 22 -6.76 9.70 12.27
N LYS A 23 -6.63 8.60 11.53
CA LYS A 23 -5.50 7.69 11.66
C LYS A 23 -4.66 7.75 10.38
N GLU A 24 -3.35 7.82 10.53
CA GLU A 24 -2.42 7.82 9.41
C GLU A 24 -2.62 6.59 8.51
N SER A 25 -2.92 5.43 9.10
CA SER A 25 -3.19 4.20 8.36
C SER A 25 -4.37 4.33 7.40
N GLU A 26 -5.43 5.02 7.81
CA GLU A 26 -6.60 5.23 6.96
C GLU A 26 -6.29 6.19 5.82
N ASP A 27 -5.58 7.27 6.10
CA ASP A 27 -5.18 8.24 5.08
C ASP A 27 -4.20 7.61 4.07
N ALA A 28 -3.25 6.80 4.57
CA ALA A 28 -2.31 6.09 3.72
C ALA A 28 -3.03 5.12 2.79
N LEU A 29 -4.01 4.38 3.30
CA LEU A 29 -4.79 3.45 2.49
C LEU A 29 -5.59 4.18 1.42
N ALA A 30 -6.30 5.25 1.78
CA ALA A 30 -7.09 6.02 0.83
C ALA A 30 -6.22 6.59 -0.30
N LEU A 31 -5.07 7.14 0.05
CA LEU A 31 -4.14 7.69 -0.95
C LEU A 31 -3.57 6.59 -1.84
N THR A 32 -3.20 5.46 -1.25
CA THR A 32 -2.66 4.31 -1.98
C THR A 32 -3.66 3.81 -3.02
N LEU A 33 -4.92 3.65 -2.63
CA LEU A 33 -5.97 3.19 -3.54
C LEU A 33 -6.21 4.21 -4.67
N ALA A 34 -6.18 5.50 -4.36
CA ALA A 34 -6.34 6.55 -5.36
C ALA A 34 -5.19 6.56 -6.37
N VAL A 35 -3.95 6.45 -5.89
CA VAL A 35 -2.77 6.38 -6.75
C VAL A 35 -2.83 5.13 -7.63
N GLY A 36 -3.16 3.99 -7.05
CA GLY A 36 -3.28 2.72 -7.77
C GLY A 36 -4.33 2.78 -8.87
N SER A 37 -5.48 3.41 -8.59
CA SER A 37 -6.54 3.58 -9.57
C SER A 37 -6.07 4.37 -10.78
N VAL A 38 -5.34 5.47 -10.56
CA VAL A 38 -4.78 6.27 -11.66
C VAL A 38 -3.77 5.46 -12.47
N LEU A 39 -2.90 4.70 -11.80
CA LEU A 39 -1.93 3.86 -12.49
C LEU A 39 -2.62 2.79 -13.35
N GLU A 40 -3.63 2.13 -12.80
CA GLU A 40 -4.38 1.10 -13.51
C GLU A 40 -5.12 1.67 -14.72
N GLU A 41 -5.68 2.87 -14.61
CA GLU A 41 -6.31 3.57 -15.73
C GLU A 41 -5.33 3.86 -16.86
N ASN A 42 -4.04 3.97 -16.53
CA ASN A 42 -2.97 4.21 -17.51
C ASN A 42 -2.28 2.91 -17.95
N GLY A 43 -2.87 1.76 -17.67
CA GLY A 43 -2.37 0.47 -18.15
C GLY A 43 -1.22 -0.11 -17.36
N VAL A 44 -0.99 0.39 -16.15
CA VAL A 44 0.06 -0.12 -15.25
C VAL A 44 -0.54 -1.17 -14.33
N ASP A 45 0.12 -2.32 -14.21
CA ASP A 45 -0.29 -3.35 -13.26
C ASP A 45 0.11 -2.93 -11.83
N VAL A 46 -0.81 -3.10 -10.89
CA VAL A 46 -0.60 -2.70 -9.50
C VAL A 46 -0.91 -3.88 -8.58
N TYR A 47 -0.03 -4.10 -7.61
CA TYR A 47 -0.26 -4.99 -6.48
C TYR A 47 -0.28 -4.17 -5.20
N TYR A 48 -1.31 -4.33 -4.40
CA TYR A 48 -1.43 -3.63 -3.11
C TYR A 48 -1.01 -4.56 -1.98
N THR A 49 -0.15 -4.10 -1.08
CA THR A 49 0.21 -4.89 0.11
C THR A 49 -0.98 -5.06 1.04
N ARG A 50 -1.88 -4.09 1.06
CA ARG A 50 -3.17 -4.23 1.71
C ARG A 50 -4.21 -3.35 1.03
N THR A 51 -5.46 -3.77 1.10
CA THR A 51 -6.63 -3.00 0.63
C THR A 51 -7.64 -2.77 1.75
N THR A 52 -7.33 -3.24 2.95
CA THR A 52 -8.16 -3.13 4.14
C THR A 52 -7.31 -2.71 5.34
N ASP A 53 -7.95 -2.52 6.49
CA ASP A 53 -7.27 -2.10 7.71
C ASP A 53 -6.64 -3.31 8.42
N ILE A 54 -5.56 -3.82 7.85
CA ILE A 54 -4.75 -4.89 8.42
C ILE A 54 -3.31 -4.41 8.57
N TYR A 55 -2.56 -5.07 9.45
CA TYR A 55 -1.13 -4.79 9.64
C TYR A 55 -0.28 -5.88 9.00
N GLU A 56 0.73 -5.46 8.26
CA GLU A 56 1.81 -6.34 7.82
C GLU A 56 3.14 -5.71 8.24
N SER A 57 4.09 -6.55 8.68
CA SER A 57 5.43 -6.07 9.01
C SER A 57 6.17 -5.65 7.74
N PRO A 58 7.17 -4.76 7.84
CA PRO A 58 8.00 -4.41 6.68
C PRO A 58 8.63 -5.62 6.01
N TYR A 59 9.00 -6.63 6.78
CA TYR A 59 9.55 -7.89 6.23
C TYR A 59 8.52 -8.61 5.36
N GLN A 60 7.29 -8.75 5.85
CA GLN A 60 6.20 -9.39 5.10
C GLN A 60 5.91 -8.66 3.80
N LYS A 61 5.88 -7.33 3.83
CA LYS A 61 5.64 -6.51 2.65
C LYS A 61 6.73 -6.68 1.60
N ALA A 62 7.99 -6.66 2.03
CA ALA A 62 9.12 -6.86 1.13
C ALA A 62 9.07 -8.26 0.49
N GLN A 63 8.71 -9.27 1.27
CA GLN A 63 8.59 -10.64 0.81
C GLN A 63 7.49 -10.77 -0.25
N GLU A 64 6.33 -10.15 -0.03
CA GLU A 64 5.24 -10.11 -1.00
C GLU A 64 5.69 -9.45 -2.31
N GLY A 65 6.39 -8.31 -2.22
CA GLY A 65 6.89 -7.62 -3.40
C GLY A 65 7.81 -8.50 -4.24
N ASN A 66 8.66 -9.29 -3.57
CA ASN A 66 9.54 -10.23 -4.27
C ASN A 66 8.76 -11.39 -4.88
N GLU A 67 7.78 -11.94 -4.16
CA GLU A 67 7.00 -13.08 -4.62
C GLU A 67 6.15 -12.76 -5.85
N VAL A 68 5.58 -11.56 -5.91
CA VAL A 68 4.76 -11.15 -7.06
C VAL A 68 5.59 -10.65 -8.23
N GLY A 69 6.91 -10.53 -8.06
CA GLY A 69 7.80 -10.07 -9.12
C GLY A 69 7.63 -8.59 -9.45
N GLY A 70 7.43 -7.76 -8.43
CA GLY A 70 7.27 -6.33 -8.62
C GLY A 70 8.54 -5.67 -9.17
N ASP A 71 8.36 -4.78 -10.13
CA ASP A 71 9.46 -4.01 -10.71
C ASP A 71 9.84 -2.82 -9.83
N TYR A 72 8.84 -2.24 -9.17
CA TYR A 72 9.00 -1.12 -8.26
C TYR A 72 8.18 -1.35 -6.99
N PHE A 73 8.71 -0.90 -5.87
CA PHE A 73 8.01 -0.94 -4.58
C PHE A 73 7.92 0.49 -4.07
N VAL A 74 6.69 1.00 -3.90
CA VAL A 74 6.42 2.38 -3.48
C VAL A 74 5.60 2.35 -2.20
N SER A 75 6.16 2.90 -1.13
CA SER A 75 5.47 3.08 0.16
C SER A 75 4.86 4.47 0.27
N ILE A 76 3.65 4.52 0.77
CA ILE A 76 2.91 5.77 0.96
C ILE A 76 2.67 6.05 2.44
#